data_41e46f510de8f3dad87d2f305481de38
#
_entry.id   41e46f510de8f3dad87d2f305481de38
#
_cell.length_a   1.000
_cell.length_b   1.000
_cell.length_c   1.000
_cell.angle_alpha   90.00
_cell.angle_beta   90.00
_cell.angle_gamma   90.00
#
_symmetry.space_group_name_H-M   'P 1'
#
loop_
_entity.id
_entity.type
_entity.pdbx_description
1 polymer ?
#
loop_
_entity_poly.entity_id
_entity_poly.type
_entity_poly.pdbx_seq_one_letter_code
_entity_poly.pdbx_strand_id
1 'polypeptide(L)'
;MMAVAHPKLGVRPFLPADAPLLREIFRDSIEELTADDYTEAQQEAWASTADDVVDFAAKLSGQLTLVATLEGSPVGFASLFGKDNIDMLYVHPAATGQGVGAMLVDALEKLAGARGVNKLAVDASDNARGFFEKRGYVAQQRNSISIGDEWLANTTLHKQLVAKREAS
;
A
#
# COMPACT_ATOMS: atom_id res chain seq x y z
N MET A 1 -34.67 -17.92 7.51
CA MET A 1 -33.52 -17.49 8.32
C MET A 1 -32.52 -16.78 7.41
N MET A 2 -32.27 -15.54 7.68
CA MET A 2 -31.38 -14.77 6.83
C MET A 2 -29.93 -14.92 7.31
N ALA A 3 -29.07 -15.41 6.43
CA ALA A 3 -27.64 -15.40 6.71
C ALA A 3 -27.16 -13.95 6.76
N VAL A 4 -26.37 -13.61 7.77
CA VAL A 4 -25.70 -12.31 7.82
C VAL A 4 -24.69 -12.27 6.66
N ALA A 5 -24.95 -11.42 5.68
CA ALA A 5 -24.01 -11.24 4.60
C ALA A 5 -22.78 -10.47 5.10
N HIS A 6 -21.63 -11.11 5.08
CA HIS A 6 -20.37 -10.41 5.30
C HIS A 6 -20.02 -9.61 4.04
N PRO A 7 -19.53 -8.36 4.20
CA PRO A 7 -19.07 -7.59 3.05
C PRO A 7 -18.05 -8.39 2.26
N LYS A 8 -18.23 -8.44 0.94
CA LYS A 8 -17.35 -9.19 0.07
C LYS A 8 -16.11 -8.37 -0.27
N LEU A 9 -14.96 -8.77 0.28
CA LEU A 9 -13.66 -8.23 -0.08
C LEU A 9 -13.12 -8.97 -1.30
N GLY A 10 -12.53 -8.21 -2.23
CA GLY A 10 -11.87 -8.76 -3.40
C GLY A 10 -10.59 -8.02 -3.73
N VAL A 11 -9.74 -8.65 -4.52
CA VAL A 11 -8.52 -8.06 -5.07
C VAL A 11 -8.51 -8.28 -6.57
N ARG A 12 -8.22 -7.24 -7.32
CA ARG A 12 -8.10 -7.31 -8.77
C ARG A 12 -6.97 -6.44 -9.29
N PRO A 13 -6.49 -6.68 -10.52
CA PRO A 13 -5.51 -5.78 -11.14
C PRO A 13 -6.07 -4.37 -11.31
N PHE A 14 -5.15 -3.40 -11.29
CA PHE A 14 -5.45 -2.01 -11.58
C PHE A 14 -5.87 -1.83 -13.05
N LEU A 15 -6.89 -0.99 -13.25
CA LEU A 15 -7.32 -0.51 -14.58
C LEU A 15 -7.14 1.01 -14.62
N PRO A 16 -6.73 1.59 -15.77
CA PRO A 16 -6.54 3.05 -15.87
C PRO A 16 -7.73 3.87 -15.39
N ALA A 17 -8.95 3.36 -15.58
CA ALA A 17 -10.18 4.03 -15.11
C ALA A 17 -10.26 4.13 -13.57
N ASP A 18 -9.48 3.36 -12.84
CA ASP A 18 -9.46 3.42 -11.38
C ASP A 18 -8.71 4.64 -10.84
N ALA A 19 -7.81 5.23 -11.62
CA ALA A 19 -6.86 6.23 -11.13
C ALA A 19 -7.49 7.41 -10.40
N PRO A 20 -8.59 8.03 -10.87
CA PRO A 20 -9.20 9.14 -10.13
C PRO A 20 -9.65 8.74 -8.72
N LEU A 21 -10.27 7.58 -8.57
CA LEU A 21 -10.75 7.11 -7.27
C LEU A 21 -9.60 6.69 -6.36
N LEU A 22 -8.57 6.04 -6.90
CA LEU A 22 -7.39 5.68 -6.12
C LEU A 22 -6.64 6.92 -5.64
N ARG A 23 -6.63 7.99 -6.43
CA ARG A 23 -6.07 9.27 -6.02
C ARG A 23 -6.82 9.86 -4.83
N GLU A 24 -8.15 9.76 -4.80
CA GLU A 24 -8.94 10.17 -3.66
C GLU A 24 -8.64 9.33 -2.42
N ILE A 25 -8.52 8.01 -2.58
CA ILE A 25 -8.15 7.11 -1.49
C ILE A 25 -6.77 7.47 -0.93
N PHE A 26 -5.81 7.73 -1.79
CA PHE A 26 -4.47 8.18 -1.42
C PHE A 26 -4.52 9.43 -0.56
N ARG A 27 -5.23 10.45 -1.03
CA ARG A 27 -5.37 11.73 -0.37
C ARG A 27 -6.07 11.60 0.98
N ASP A 28 -7.22 10.93 1.01
CA ASP A 28 -8.04 10.78 2.21
C ASP A 28 -7.30 9.96 3.28
N SER A 29 -6.57 8.92 2.88
CA SER A 29 -5.81 8.11 3.82
C SER A 29 -4.66 8.90 4.46
N ILE A 30 -3.96 9.73 3.69
CA ILE A 30 -2.90 10.58 4.24
C ILE A 30 -3.48 11.60 5.20
N GLU A 31 -4.52 12.29 4.81
CA GLU A 31 -5.11 13.36 5.63
C GLU A 31 -5.70 12.83 6.94
N GLU A 32 -6.37 11.67 6.91
CA GLU A 32 -7.09 11.16 8.07
C GLU A 32 -6.30 10.17 8.93
N LEU A 33 -5.34 9.45 8.36
CA LEU A 33 -4.68 8.37 9.07
C LEU A 33 -3.26 8.69 9.55
N THR A 34 -2.70 9.83 9.17
CA THR A 34 -1.28 10.14 9.47
C THR A 34 -1.08 11.34 10.38
N ALA A 35 -2.15 11.96 10.87
CA ALA A 35 -2.08 13.19 11.66
C ALA A 35 -1.33 13.04 13.00
N ASP A 36 -1.28 11.82 13.56
CA ASP A 36 -0.56 11.57 14.79
C ASP A 36 0.96 11.54 14.61
N ASP A 37 1.43 11.29 13.38
CA ASP A 37 2.84 11.11 13.08
C ASP A 37 3.44 12.22 12.22
N TYR A 38 2.61 12.96 11.50
CA TYR A 38 3.06 13.98 10.55
C TYR A 38 2.28 15.28 10.74
N THR A 39 2.95 16.41 10.50
CA THR A 39 2.32 17.72 10.54
C THR A 39 1.38 17.92 9.35
N GLU A 40 0.50 18.91 9.45
CA GLU A 40 -0.39 19.27 8.33
C GLU A 40 0.40 19.64 7.07
N ALA A 41 1.51 20.38 7.22
CA ALA A 41 2.38 20.72 6.08
C ALA A 41 3.03 19.49 5.43
N GLN A 42 3.46 18.53 6.26
CA GLN A 42 4.01 17.26 5.77
C GLN A 42 2.94 16.44 5.05
N GLN A 43 1.74 16.36 5.61
CA GLN A 43 0.62 15.65 4.98
C GLN A 43 0.25 16.26 3.63
N GLU A 44 0.20 17.59 3.54
CA GLU A 44 -0.12 18.27 2.28
C GLU A 44 0.95 18.06 1.22
N ALA A 45 2.22 18.15 1.59
CA ALA A 45 3.32 17.87 0.68
C ALA A 45 3.24 16.43 0.13
N TRP A 46 2.96 15.48 1.00
CA TRP A 46 2.81 14.08 0.63
C TRP A 46 1.60 13.85 -0.29
N ALA A 47 0.42 14.35 0.11
CA ALA A 47 -0.81 14.20 -0.68
C ALA A 47 -0.70 14.85 -2.07
N SER A 48 0.03 15.95 -2.17
CA SER A 48 0.22 16.68 -3.44
C SER A 48 1.04 15.92 -4.47
N THR A 49 1.75 14.86 -4.07
CA THR A 49 2.50 14.02 -5.02
C THR A 49 1.59 13.31 -6.03
N ALA A 50 0.30 13.20 -5.76
CA ALA A 50 -0.69 12.58 -6.65
C ALA A 50 -1.62 13.61 -7.30
N ASP A 51 -1.29 14.90 -7.28
CA ASP A 51 -2.18 15.94 -7.80
C ASP A 51 -2.40 15.84 -9.31
N ASP A 52 -1.38 15.43 -10.07
CA ASP A 52 -1.54 15.18 -11.50
C ASP A 52 -2.04 13.75 -11.71
N VAL A 53 -3.33 13.61 -12.06
CA VAL A 53 -3.97 12.30 -12.21
C VAL A 53 -3.38 11.51 -13.38
N VAL A 54 -2.88 12.18 -14.43
CA VAL A 54 -2.26 11.50 -15.58
C VAL A 54 -0.94 10.86 -15.16
N ASP A 55 -0.11 11.60 -14.43
CA ASP A 55 1.17 11.08 -13.91
C ASP A 55 0.93 9.96 -12.89
N PHE A 56 -0.07 10.13 -12.03
CA PHE A 56 -0.44 9.10 -11.04
C PHE A 56 -0.89 7.82 -11.73
N ALA A 57 -1.75 7.92 -12.74
CA ALA A 57 -2.19 6.76 -13.52
C ALA A 57 -1.04 6.08 -14.24
N ALA A 58 -0.11 6.85 -14.82
CA ALA A 58 1.06 6.32 -15.50
C ALA A 58 1.96 5.56 -14.53
N LYS A 59 2.17 6.08 -13.33
CA LYS A 59 2.95 5.42 -12.28
C LYS A 59 2.33 4.07 -11.91
N LEU A 60 1.03 4.04 -11.67
CA LEU A 60 0.33 2.80 -11.30
C LEU A 60 0.34 1.79 -12.44
N SER A 61 0.22 2.25 -13.69
CA SER A 61 0.28 1.37 -14.87
C SER A 61 1.67 0.77 -15.09
N GLY A 62 2.72 1.50 -14.70
CA GLY A 62 4.11 1.03 -14.81
C GLY A 62 4.56 0.11 -13.69
N GLN A 63 3.71 -0.12 -12.69
CA GLN A 63 3.98 -1.00 -11.56
C GLN A 63 3.00 -2.16 -11.55
N LEU A 64 3.32 -3.21 -10.79
CA LEU A 64 2.33 -4.23 -10.47
C LEU A 64 1.41 -3.64 -9.41
N THR A 65 0.21 -3.24 -9.81
CA THR A 65 -0.74 -2.55 -8.93
C THR A 65 -2.00 -3.39 -8.76
N LEU A 66 -2.38 -3.61 -7.50
CA LEU A 66 -3.60 -4.33 -7.12
C LEU A 66 -4.59 -3.37 -6.47
N VAL A 67 -5.86 -3.56 -6.78
CA VAL A 67 -6.96 -2.79 -6.20
C VAL A 67 -7.78 -3.70 -5.30
N ALA A 68 -7.97 -3.29 -4.06
CA ALA A 68 -8.87 -3.96 -3.14
C ALA A 68 -10.28 -3.38 -3.30
N THR A 69 -11.26 -4.26 -3.35
CA THR A 69 -12.66 -3.86 -3.47
C THR A 69 -13.48 -4.37 -2.30
N LEU A 70 -14.49 -3.60 -1.92
CA LEU A 70 -15.51 -3.99 -0.95
C LEU A 70 -16.86 -3.86 -1.67
N GLU A 71 -17.56 -4.98 -1.83
CA GLU A 71 -18.79 -5.05 -2.63
C GLU A 71 -18.58 -4.48 -4.04
N GLY A 72 -17.41 -4.73 -4.64
CA GLY A 72 -17.07 -4.26 -5.98
C GLY A 72 -16.54 -2.83 -6.07
N SER A 73 -16.59 -2.05 -5.00
CA SER A 73 -16.10 -0.67 -4.99
C SER A 73 -14.67 -0.62 -4.48
N PRO A 74 -13.75 0.09 -5.16
CA PRO A 74 -12.38 0.25 -4.68
C PRO A 74 -12.32 0.90 -3.30
N VAL A 75 -11.56 0.29 -2.38
CA VAL A 75 -11.36 0.79 -1.03
C VAL A 75 -9.89 0.85 -0.63
N GLY A 76 -8.99 0.37 -1.47
CA GLY A 76 -7.57 0.41 -1.20
C GLY A 76 -6.78 -0.06 -2.41
N PHE A 77 -5.48 0.16 -2.37
CA PHE A 77 -4.59 -0.32 -3.42
C PHE A 77 -3.17 -0.48 -2.90
N ALA A 78 -2.40 -1.31 -3.59
CA ALA A 78 -1.00 -1.54 -3.29
C ALA A 78 -0.23 -1.78 -4.58
N SER A 79 1.05 -1.44 -4.58
CA SER A 79 1.88 -1.63 -5.76
C SER A 79 3.28 -2.09 -5.42
N LEU A 80 3.88 -2.83 -6.39
CA LEU A 80 5.30 -3.18 -6.38
C LEU A 80 6.03 -2.34 -7.43
N PHE A 81 7.07 -1.65 -6.99
CA PHE A 81 8.04 -1.04 -7.86
C PHE A 81 9.16 -2.05 -8.15
N GLY A 82 9.45 -2.27 -9.43
CA GLY A 82 10.34 -3.35 -9.80
C GLY A 82 9.75 -4.69 -9.38
N LYS A 83 10.58 -5.58 -8.84
CA LYS A 83 10.16 -6.93 -8.46
C LYS A 83 9.91 -7.10 -6.98
N ASP A 84 10.59 -6.29 -6.15
CA ASP A 84 10.83 -6.60 -4.74
C ASP A 84 10.60 -5.42 -3.79
N ASN A 85 10.05 -4.31 -4.26
CA ASN A 85 9.83 -3.15 -3.41
C ASN A 85 8.35 -2.77 -3.39
N ILE A 86 7.75 -2.80 -2.20
CA ILE A 86 6.38 -2.30 -2.01
C ILE A 86 6.45 -0.78 -2.05
N ASP A 87 5.87 -0.18 -3.08
CA ASP A 87 5.92 1.28 -3.28
C ASP A 87 4.73 1.99 -2.65
N MET A 88 3.54 1.40 -2.78
CA MET A 88 2.31 1.99 -2.24
C MET A 88 1.47 0.96 -1.52
N LEU A 89 0.86 1.40 -0.42
CA LEU A 89 -0.21 0.68 0.29
C LEU A 89 -1.08 1.73 0.95
N TYR A 90 -2.27 1.91 0.43
CA TYR A 90 -3.24 2.89 0.94
C TYR A 90 -4.62 2.27 1.04
N VAL A 91 -5.27 2.49 2.19
CA VAL A 91 -6.63 2.00 2.46
C VAL A 91 -7.50 3.21 2.82
N HIS A 92 -8.68 3.28 2.22
CA HIS A 92 -9.63 4.35 2.53
C HIS A 92 -9.95 4.34 4.04
N PRO A 93 -9.98 5.51 4.70
CA PRO A 93 -10.23 5.57 6.15
C PRO A 93 -11.50 4.84 6.59
N ALA A 94 -12.56 4.87 5.80
CA ALA A 94 -13.81 4.17 6.11
C ALA A 94 -13.70 2.64 6.07
N ALA A 95 -12.65 2.10 5.43
CA ALA A 95 -12.44 0.66 5.29
C ALA A 95 -11.32 0.12 6.18
N THR A 96 -10.74 0.93 7.05
CA THR A 96 -9.70 0.48 7.98
C THR A 96 -10.28 -0.50 9.01
N GLY A 97 -9.44 -1.40 9.51
CA GLY A 97 -9.86 -2.39 10.49
C GLY A 97 -10.60 -3.59 9.91
N GLN A 98 -10.73 -3.69 8.59
CA GLN A 98 -11.46 -4.78 7.91
C GLN A 98 -10.54 -5.77 7.20
N GLY A 99 -9.23 -5.68 7.40
CA GLY A 99 -8.27 -6.59 6.79
C GLY A 99 -7.87 -6.26 5.36
N VAL A 100 -8.22 -5.08 4.86
CA VAL A 100 -7.91 -4.67 3.47
C VAL A 100 -6.41 -4.60 3.24
N GLY A 101 -5.66 -3.94 4.13
CA GLY A 101 -4.21 -3.82 4.01
C GLY A 101 -3.52 -5.19 4.04
N ALA A 102 -3.96 -6.06 4.97
CA ALA A 102 -3.44 -7.41 5.08
C ALA A 102 -3.66 -8.22 3.79
N MET A 103 -4.85 -8.14 3.24
CA MET A 103 -5.21 -8.83 1.99
C MET A 103 -4.34 -8.36 0.82
N LEU A 104 -4.12 -7.06 0.70
CA LEU A 104 -3.28 -6.48 -0.35
C LEU A 104 -1.83 -6.94 -0.23
N VAL A 105 -1.26 -6.87 0.97
CA VAL A 105 0.13 -7.27 1.20
C VAL A 105 0.30 -8.78 0.97
N ASP A 106 -0.63 -9.60 1.43
CA ASP A 106 -0.60 -11.05 1.18
C ASP A 106 -0.60 -11.35 -0.32
N ALA A 107 -1.41 -10.63 -1.09
CA ALA A 107 -1.47 -10.82 -2.53
C ALA A 107 -0.14 -10.40 -3.20
N LEU A 108 0.45 -9.28 -2.79
CA LEU A 108 1.75 -8.86 -3.30
C LEU A 108 2.85 -9.87 -2.96
N GLU A 109 2.87 -10.39 -1.74
CA GLU A 109 3.85 -11.40 -1.31
C GLU A 109 3.74 -12.68 -2.15
N LYS A 110 2.52 -13.13 -2.40
CA LYS A 110 2.28 -14.32 -3.23
C LYS A 110 2.74 -14.11 -4.67
N LEU A 111 2.44 -12.96 -5.25
CA LEU A 111 2.84 -12.65 -6.62
C LEU A 111 4.35 -12.49 -6.74
N ALA A 112 4.98 -11.82 -5.79
CA ALA A 112 6.43 -11.67 -5.77
C ALA A 112 7.12 -13.03 -5.60
N GLY A 113 6.65 -13.86 -4.68
CA GLY A 113 7.17 -15.20 -4.45
C GLY A 113 7.05 -16.09 -5.68
N ALA A 114 5.91 -16.02 -6.39
CA ALA A 114 5.69 -16.76 -7.62
C ALA A 114 6.65 -16.35 -8.75
N ARG A 115 7.18 -15.13 -8.68
CA ARG A 115 8.18 -14.60 -9.63
C ARG A 115 9.61 -14.84 -9.18
N GLY A 116 9.82 -15.61 -8.11
CA GLY A 116 11.15 -15.96 -7.61
C GLY A 116 11.78 -14.92 -6.67
N VAL A 117 11.01 -13.97 -6.19
CA VAL A 117 11.52 -12.97 -5.23
C VAL A 117 11.64 -13.59 -3.85
N ASN A 118 12.81 -13.47 -3.24
CA ASN A 118 13.10 -14.04 -1.92
C ASN A 118 12.92 -13.05 -0.78
N LYS A 119 12.96 -11.75 -1.07
CA LYS A 119 12.90 -10.70 -0.06
C LYS A 119 12.13 -9.51 -0.60
N LEU A 120 11.17 -9.02 0.18
CA LEU A 120 10.50 -7.76 -0.10
C LEU A 120 11.02 -6.65 0.80
N ALA A 121 11.10 -5.45 0.25
CA ALA A 121 11.42 -4.24 0.96
C ALA A 121 10.23 -3.27 0.93
N VAL A 122 10.11 -2.45 1.95
CA VAL A 122 9.14 -1.35 1.99
C VAL A 122 9.76 -0.19 2.76
N ASP A 123 9.55 1.04 2.24
CA ASP A 123 9.84 2.25 3.00
C ASP A 123 8.51 2.69 3.63
N ALA A 124 8.30 2.26 4.87
CA ALA A 124 7.03 2.46 5.55
C ALA A 124 7.01 3.80 6.29
N SER A 125 5.92 4.54 6.12
CA SER A 125 5.64 5.71 6.94
C SER A 125 5.48 5.31 8.41
N ASP A 126 5.63 6.27 9.32
CA ASP A 126 5.58 6.01 10.75
C ASP A 126 4.24 5.40 11.18
N ASN A 127 3.13 5.83 10.56
CA ASN A 127 1.82 5.26 10.86
C ASN A 127 1.64 3.83 10.34
N ALA A 128 2.40 3.42 9.31
CA ALA A 128 2.28 2.08 8.71
C ALA A 128 3.30 1.08 9.26
N ARG A 129 4.35 1.56 9.92
CA ARG A 129 5.45 0.71 10.38
C ARG A 129 4.98 -0.46 11.24
N GLY A 130 4.12 -0.21 12.22
CA GLY A 130 3.62 -1.26 13.12
C GLY A 130 2.83 -2.34 12.38
N PHE A 131 2.07 -1.95 11.35
CA PHE A 131 1.36 -2.90 10.50
C PHE A 131 2.34 -3.87 9.83
N PHE A 132 3.42 -3.36 9.24
CA PHE A 132 4.41 -4.20 8.57
C PHE A 132 5.20 -5.06 9.57
N GLU A 133 5.56 -4.50 10.73
CA GLU A 133 6.28 -5.26 11.75
C GLU A 133 5.47 -6.46 12.25
N LYS A 134 4.17 -6.30 12.44
CA LYS A 134 3.28 -7.42 12.81
C LYS A 134 3.21 -8.51 11.74
N ARG A 135 3.53 -8.18 10.51
CA ARG A 135 3.51 -9.13 9.39
C ARG A 135 4.89 -9.72 9.09
N GLY A 136 5.85 -9.52 9.97
CA GLY A 136 7.18 -10.11 9.85
C GLY A 136 8.22 -9.26 9.14
N TYR A 137 7.91 -8.01 8.84
CA TYR A 137 8.89 -7.08 8.28
C TYR A 137 9.78 -6.54 9.39
N VAL A 138 11.09 -6.52 9.14
CA VAL A 138 12.10 -6.13 10.13
C VAL A 138 12.76 -4.83 9.70
N ALA A 139 12.80 -3.87 10.62
CA ALA A 139 13.39 -2.56 10.36
C ALA A 139 14.89 -2.66 10.08
N GLN A 140 15.34 -1.99 9.03
CA GLN A 140 16.70 -1.97 8.58
C GLN A 140 17.35 -0.60 8.75
N GLN A 141 16.60 0.46 8.42
CA GLN A 141 17.18 1.80 8.37
C GLN A 141 16.09 2.85 8.55
N ARG A 142 16.41 3.87 9.34
CA ARG A 142 15.57 5.08 9.45
C ARG A 142 15.97 6.08 8.40
N ASN A 143 14.99 6.67 7.71
CA ASN A 143 15.21 7.61 6.61
C ASN A 143 14.51 8.93 6.88
N SER A 144 15.06 9.98 6.27
CA SER A 144 14.39 11.26 6.15
C SER A 144 14.35 11.62 4.66
N ILE A 145 13.15 11.75 4.10
CA ILE A 145 12.97 12.01 2.68
C ILE A 145 12.42 13.41 2.45
N SER A 146 12.86 14.04 1.37
CA SER A 146 12.38 15.35 0.98
C SER A 146 11.18 15.19 0.04
N ILE A 147 10.05 15.81 0.41
CA ILE A 147 8.86 15.88 -0.44
C ILE A 147 8.43 17.35 -0.49
N GLY A 148 8.53 17.98 -1.66
CA GLY A 148 8.30 19.41 -1.76
C GLY A 148 9.29 20.17 -0.87
N ASP A 149 8.77 21.05 -0.02
CA ASP A 149 9.58 21.83 0.93
C ASP A 149 9.68 21.18 2.31
N GLU A 150 9.17 19.94 2.45
CA GLU A 150 9.10 19.25 3.74
C GLU A 150 10.01 18.02 3.78
N TRP A 151 10.39 17.64 5.00
CA TRP A 151 11.13 16.41 5.26
C TRP A 151 10.24 15.47 6.06
N LEU A 152 10.09 14.23 5.57
CA LEU A 152 9.29 13.20 6.22
C LEU A 152 10.16 12.02 6.61
N ALA A 153 9.97 11.54 7.84
CA ALA A 153 10.65 10.34 8.30
C ALA A 153 9.89 9.09 7.84
N ASN A 154 10.63 8.07 7.46
CA ASN A 154 10.10 6.74 7.24
C ASN A 154 11.14 5.70 7.66
N THR A 155 10.79 4.42 7.56
CA THR A 155 11.69 3.32 7.92
C THR A 155 11.68 2.29 6.81
N THR A 156 12.86 1.87 6.38
CA THR A 156 13.00 0.75 5.47
C THR A 156 12.92 -0.55 6.25
N LEU A 157 12.00 -1.43 5.86
CA LEU A 157 11.84 -2.76 6.44
C LEU A 157 11.98 -3.82 5.36
N HIS A 158 12.46 -4.98 5.75
CA HIS A 158 12.60 -6.15 4.87
C HIS A 158 11.87 -7.35 5.45
N LYS A 159 11.33 -8.18 4.54
CA LYS A 159 10.78 -9.49 4.91
C LYS A 159 11.32 -10.55 3.97
N GLN A 160 11.87 -11.63 4.55
CA GLN A 160 12.21 -12.81 3.78
C GLN A 160 10.92 -13.56 3.42
N LEU A 161 10.73 -13.81 2.13
CA LEU A 161 9.62 -14.63 1.68
C LEU A 161 10.03 -16.09 1.80
N VAL A 162 9.10 -16.91 2.30
CA VAL A 162 9.35 -18.35 2.38
C VAL A 162 9.45 -18.88 0.97
N ALA A 163 10.64 -19.37 0.60
CA ALA A 163 10.82 -20.02 -0.67
C ALA A 163 9.83 -21.19 -0.77
N LYS A 164 9.09 -21.26 -1.89
CA LYS A 164 8.25 -22.39 -2.16
C LYS A 164 9.17 -23.62 -2.12
N ARG A 165 8.96 -24.50 -1.13
CA ARG A 165 9.72 -25.75 -1.07
C ARG A 165 9.45 -26.52 -2.34
N GLU A 166 10.49 -26.74 -3.11
CA GLU A 166 10.40 -27.75 -4.14
C GLU A 166 10.15 -29.07 -3.44
N ALA A 167 9.14 -29.79 -3.92
CA ALA A 167 8.93 -31.15 -3.49
C ALA A 167 10.16 -31.96 -3.91
N SER A 168 10.99 -32.29 -2.95
CA SER A 168 12.12 -33.17 -3.17
C SER A 168 11.62 -34.58 -3.41
#